data_efd88174826fc261f09aaeda84d77ad6
#
_entry.id   efd88174826fc261f09aaeda84d77ad6
#
_cell.length_a   1.000
_cell.length_b   1.000
_cell.length_c   1.000
_cell.angle_alpha   90.00
_cell.angle_beta   90.00
_cell.angle_gamma   90.00
#
_symmetry.space_group_name_H-M   'P 1'
#
loop_
_entity.id
_entity.type
_entity.pdbx_description
1 polymer ?
#
loop_
_entity_poly.entity_id
_entity_poly.type
_entity_poly.pdbx_seq_one_letter_code
_entity_poly.pdbx_strand_id
1 'polypeptide(L)'
;LEESINLNSQSLPEENNIQVKKYSKISDIVQFTKFRLAILVVLSAALCYLFGADEINYSSLTMLIIGGFFVTAASNGFNQIIEKDLDKLMNRTSKRPLPDGRMSLTDAYIISITFGVVGLAILYIWLGLACFLLGLFALASYTFIYTPLKQKTTFAVFVGAFPGAIPPLLGYVAATGSFDIAAWLVFGIQFLWQFPHFWAIAWVLDDDYKKAGFKMLPSKEGRDKNSAFQIMVYTFSLIPIVLLPYYFHLTGITSTILNIIFGILFSYQSVKLYQDCSLKSAKNLMFGSFAYLPLVQLAMYLDKI
;
A
#
# COMPACT_ATOMS: atom_id res chain seq x y z
N LEU A 1 17.34 -80.77 5.36
CA LEU A 1 16.52 -79.90 4.51
C LEU A 1 16.25 -78.60 5.27
N GLU A 2 17.23 -77.72 5.24
CA GLU A 2 17.15 -76.38 5.80
C GLU A 2 16.78 -75.42 4.68
N GLU A 3 15.63 -74.82 4.77
CA GLU A 3 15.22 -73.66 3.97
C GLU A 3 15.64 -72.40 4.71
N SER A 4 16.66 -71.74 4.16
CA SER A 4 17.16 -70.43 4.61
C SER A 4 16.14 -69.31 4.24
N ILE A 5 15.51 -68.72 5.25
CA ILE A 5 14.69 -67.53 5.10
C ILE A 5 15.58 -66.28 4.91
N ASN A 6 15.59 -65.76 3.71
CA ASN A 6 16.29 -64.54 3.32
C ASN A 6 15.45 -63.33 3.74
N LEU A 7 15.74 -62.69 4.88
CA LEU A 7 15.12 -61.44 5.32
C LEU A 7 15.68 -60.29 4.50
N ASN A 8 14.91 -59.91 3.52
CA ASN A 8 15.12 -58.70 2.70
C ASN A 8 15.09 -57.47 3.62
N SER A 9 16.23 -56.84 3.78
CA SER A 9 16.36 -55.52 4.44
C SER A 9 15.62 -54.47 3.60
N GLN A 10 14.37 -54.17 3.95
CA GLN A 10 13.69 -53.00 3.48
C GLN A 10 14.39 -51.76 4.03
N SER A 11 15.08 -51.02 3.15
CA SER A 11 15.61 -49.70 3.42
C SER A 11 14.48 -48.78 3.88
N LEU A 12 14.63 -48.20 5.06
CA LEU A 12 13.78 -47.17 5.57
C LEU A 12 13.77 -46.01 4.57
N PRO A 13 12.61 -45.37 4.33
CA PRO A 13 12.58 -44.20 3.44
C PRO A 13 13.46 -43.10 4.02
N GLU A 14 14.31 -42.53 3.15
CA GLU A 14 15.14 -41.37 3.45
C GLU A 14 14.29 -40.30 4.13
N GLU A 15 14.66 -39.91 5.35
CA GLU A 15 14.12 -38.71 5.99
C GLU A 15 14.36 -37.54 5.06
N ASN A 16 13.27 -37.06 4.43
CA ASN A 16 13.26 -35.83 3.70
C ASN A 16 13.76 -34.74 4.65
N ASN A 17 15.01 -34.33 4.49
CA ASN A 17 15.61 -33.18 5.12
C ASN A 17 14.87 -31.92 4.66
N ILE A 18 13.73 -31.65 5.29
CA ILE A 18 13.02 -30.38 5.16
C ILE A 18 13.97 -29.34 5.75
N GLN A 19 14.75 -28.70 4.89
CA GLN A 19 15.56 -27.55 5.29
C GLN A 19 14.61 -26.48 5.84
N VAL A 20 14.46 -26.44 7.16
CA VAL A 20 13.75 -25.37 7.85
C VAL A 20 14.54 -24.09 7.58
N LYS A 21 13.99 -23.26 6.70
CA LYS A 21 14.58 -21.98 6.32
C LYS A 21 14.70 -21.11 7.56
N LYS A 22 15.91 -21.05 8.13
CA LYS A 22 16.19 -20.30 9.37
C LYS A 22 16.12 -18.81 9.06
N TYR A 23 15.00 -18.16 9.36
CA TYR A 23 14.85 -16.70 9.23
C TYR A 23 15.63 -16.03 10.36
N SER A 24 16.30 -14.90 10.06
CA SER A 24 16.90 -14.05 11.09
C SER A 24 15.85 -13.13 11.71
N LYS A 25 16.03 -12.71 12.96
CA LYS A 25 15.15 -11.73 13.63
C LYS A 25 15.00 -10.44 12.81
N ILE A 26 16.08 -9.98 12.17
CA ILE A 26 16.04 -8.79 11.29
C ILE A 26 15.15 -9.03 10.08
N SER A 27 15.26 -10.19 9.44
CA SER A 27 14.39 -10.57 8.33
C SER A 27 12.91 -10.58 8.73
N ASP A 28 12.60 -11.04 9.94
CA ASP A 28 11.24 -11.06 10.46
C ASP A 28 10.70 -9.64 10.73
N ILE A 29 11.52 -8.73 11.27
CA ILE A 29 11.14 -7.32 11.45
C ILE A 29 10.90 -6.64 10.10
N VAL A 30 11.78 -6.84 9.10
CA VAL A 30 11.64 -6.31 7.75
C VAL A 30 10.35 -6.80 7.08
N GLN A 31 10.01 -8.08 7.27
CA GLN A 31 8.77 -8.67 6.76
C GLN A 31 7.54 -8.17 7.52
N PHE A 32 7.61 -8.03 8.84
CA PHE A 32 6.54 -7.53 9.71
C PHE A 32 6.20 -6.08 9.41
N THR A 33 7.18 -5.22 9.20
CA THR A 33 6.98 -3.82 8.85
C THR A 33 6.56 -3.60 7.40
N LYS A 34 6.56 -4.65 6.57
CA LYS A 34 6.34 -4.57 5.11
C LYS A 34 7.24 -3.51 4.46
N PHE A 35 8.53 -3.59 4.74
CA PHE A 35 9.55 -2.59 4.37
C PHE A 35 9.41 -2.04 2.95
N ARG A 36 9.25 -2.91 1.94
CA ARG A 36 9.09 -2.48 0.53
C ARG A 36 7.87 -1.61 0.31
N LEU A 37 6.75 -1.94 0.96
CA LEU A 37 5.53 -1.14 0.86
C LEU A 37 5.71 0.20 1.57
N ALA A 38 6.32 0.22 2.75
CA ALA A 38 6.57 1.44 3.51
C ALA A 38 7.45 2.42 2.72
N ILE A 39 8.48 1.95 2.01
CA ILE A 39 9.31 2.80 1.14
C ILE A 39 8.49 3.44 0.02
N LEU A 40 7.58 2.70 -0.64
CA LEU A 40 6.75 3.27 -1.71
C LEU A 40 5.80 4.35 -1.19
N VAL A 41 5.25 4.17 0.00
CA VAL A 41 4.41 5.17 0.67
C VAL A 41 5.21 6.45 0.97
N VAL A 42 6.42 6.28 1.51
CA VAL A 42 7.31 7.40 1.82
C VAL A 42 7.83 8.10 0.56
N LEU A 43 8.05 7.35 -0.53
CA LEU A 43 8.41 7.94 -1.82
C LEU A 43 7.35 8.93 -2.31
N SER A 44 6.06 8.58 -2.18
CA SER A 44 4.97 9.50 -2.52
C SER A 44 4.99 10.77 -1.66
N ALA A 45 5.25 10.65 -0.35
CA ALA A 45 5.42 11.80 0.52
C ALA A 45 6.63 12.67 0.12
N ALA A 46 7.77 12.04 -0.20
CA ALA A 46 8.98 12.75 -0.62
C ALA A 46 8.78 13.48 -1.95
N LEU A 47 8.14 12.85 -2.95
CA LEU A 47 7.85 13.52 -4.23
C LEU A 47 6.93 14.73 -4.06
N CYS A 48 5.92 14.63 -3.19
CA CYS A 48 5.03 15.76 -2.91
C CYS A 48 5.68 16.83 -2.01
N TYR A 49 6.66 16.47 -1.17
CA TYR A 49 7.52 17.44 -0.50
C TYR A 49 8.34 18.24 -1.53
N LEU A 50 9.00 17.56 -2.46
CA LEU A 50 9.77 18.19 -3.52
C LEU A 50 8.90 19.06 -4.45
N PHE A 51 7.67 18.65 -4.68
CA PHE A 51 6.70 19.43 -5.44
C PHE A 51 6.32 20.73 -4.72
N GLY A 52 6.11 20.71 -3.39
CA GLY A 52 5.74 21.88 -2.60
C GLY A 52 6.91 22.80 -2.23
N ALA A 53 8.15 22.30 -2.19
CA ALA A 53 9.29 23.07 -1.71
C ALA A 53 9.83 24.04 -2.76
N ASP A 54 9.88 25.33 -2.47
CA ASP A 54 10.62 26.30 -3.30
C ASP A 54 12.13 26.07 -3.17
N GLU A 55 12.60 25.91 -1.93
CA GLU A 55 13.96 25.49 -1.60
C GLU A 55 13.93 24.19 -0.80
N ILE A 56 14.79 23.24 -1.18
CA ILE A 56 14.81 21.93 -0.54
C ILE A 56 15.55 22.00 0.79
N ASN A 57 14.83 21.88 1.90
CA ASN A 57 15.43 21.62 3.21
C ASN A 57 15.67 20.11 3.37
N TYR A 58 16.93 19.68 3.13
CA TYR A 58 17.31 18.26 3.20
C TYR A 58 17.13 17.65 4.59
N SER A 59 17.23 18.43 5.67
CA SER A 59 16.96 17.94 7.03
C SER A 59 15.48 17.59 7.19
N SER A 60 14.58 18.50 6.81
CA SER A 60 13.13 18.26 6.86
C SER A 60 12.72 17.10 5.98
N LEU A 61 13.25 17.01 4.76
CA LEU A 61 12.99 15.90 3.84
C LEU A 61 13.45 14.56 4.43
N THR A 62 14.66 14.54 5.03
CA THR A 62 15.20 13.32 5.67
C THR A 62 14.32 12.90 6.85
N MET A 63 13.89 13.84 7.69
CA MET A 63 13.03 13.55 8.84
C MET A 63 11.61 13.15 8.42
N LEU A 64 11.09 13.71 7.31
CA LEU A 64 9.85 13.25 6.69
C LEU A 64 9.96 11.77 6.26
N ILE A 65 11.05 11.40 5.59
CA ILE A 65 11.30 10.03 5.13
C ILE A 65 11.38 9.07 6.33
N ILE A 66 12.17 9.40 7.33
CA ILE A 66 12.36 8.54 8.52
C ILE A 66 11.08 8.46 9.35
N GLY A 67 10.46 9.60 9.70
CA GLY A 67 9.23 9.65 10.49
C GLY A 67 8.06 8.98 9.77
N GLY A 68 7.87 9.26 8.48
CA GLY A 68 6.85 8.64 7.63
C GLY A 68 7.04 7.12 7.50
N PHE A 69 8.29 6.66 7.38
CA PHE A 69 8.61 5.24 7.38
C PHE A 69 8.20 4.56 8.69
N PHE A 70 8.56 5.13 9.84
CA PHE A 70 8.22 4.56 11.14
C PHE A 70 6.70 4.54 11.39
N VAL A 71 5.97 5.60 11.06
CA VAL A 71 4.49 5.64 11.16
C VAL A 71 3.85 4.57 10.26
N THR A 72 4.33 4.43 9.03
CA THR A 72 3.83 3.43 8.09
C THR A 72 4.15 2.01 8.54
N ALA A 73 5.36 1.79 9.06
CA ALA A 73 5.79 0.51 9.62
C ALA A 73 4.95 0.11 10.85
N ALA A 74 4.65 1.06 11.73
CA ALA A 74 3.76 0.87 12.87
C ALA A 74 2.33 0.48 12.42
N SER A 75 1.78 1.21 11.44
CA SER A 75 0.45 0.92 10.86
C SER A 75 0.39 -0.50 10.28
N ASN A 76 1.43 -0.92 9.56
CA ASN A 76 1.56 -2.28 9.03
C ASN A 76 1.68 -3.34 10.13
N GLY A 77 2.40 -3.04 11.21
CA GLY A 77 2.53 -3.92 12.37
C GLY A 77 1.20 -4.12 13.08
N PHE A 78 0.51 -3.05 13.43
CA PHE A 78 -0.83 -3.13 14.06
C PHE A 78 -1.84 -3.86 13.17
N ASN A 79 -1.81 -3.64 11.85
CA ASN A 79 -2.63 -4.39 10.92
C ASN A 79 -2.37 -5.91 11.01
N GLN A 80 -1.10 -6.34 11.06
CA GLN A 80 -0.78 -7.77 11.20
C GLN A 80 -1.16 -8.33 12.57
N ILE A 81 -1.08 -7.53 13.64
CA ILE A 81 -1.53 -7.94 14.98
C ILE A 81 -3.05 -8.21 14.96
N ILE A 82 -3.83 -7.27 14.42
CA ILE A 82 -5.30 -7.39 14.35
C ILE A 82 -5.71 -8.56 13.45
N GLU A 83 -5.04 -8.76 12.33
CA GLU A 83 -5.37 -9.77 11.33
C GLU A 83 -4.64 -11.10 11.51
N LYS A 84 -3.89 -11.33 12.60
CA LYS A 84 -2.99 -12.50 12.76
C LYS A 84 -3.66 -13.84 12.49
N ASP A 85 -4.90 -14.02 12.95
CA ASP A 85 -5.63 -15.27 12.79
C ASP A 85 -6.25 -15.40 11.38
N LEU A 86 -6.62 -14.28 10.77
CA LEU A 86 -7.08 -14.22 9.39
C LEU A 86 -5.93 -14.45 8.40
N ASP A 87 -4.76 -13.91 8.71
CA ASP A 87 -3.55 -14.09 7.92
C ASP A 87 -3.12 -15.57 7.81
N LYS A 88 -3.44 -16.41 8.82
CA LYS A 88 -3.21 -17.87 8.76
C LYS A 88 -4.04 -18.57 7.68
N LEU A 89 -5.21 -18.02 7.35
CA LEU A 89 -6.15 -18.62 6.38
C LEU A 89 -5.72 -18.36 4.93
N MET A 90 -4.91 -17.33 4.69
CA MET A 90 -4.50 -16.90 3.37
C MET A 90 -3.12 -17.45 2.98
N ASN A 91 -2.99 -18.04 1.79
CA ASN A 91 -1.72 -18.61 1.31
C ASN A 91 -0.57 -17.60 1.29
N ARG A 92 -0.88 -16.35 0.91
CA ARG A 92 0.11 -15.27 0.80
C ARG A 92 0.64 -14.80 2.15
N THR A 93 -0.16 -14.88 3.21
CA THR A 93 0.13 -14.25 4.51
C THR A 93 0.38 -15.23 5.64
N SER A 94 0.01 -16.51 5.48
CA SER A 94 0.21 -17.56 6.49
C SER A 94 1.68 -17.72 6.94
N LYS A 95 2.62 -17.41 6.04
CA LYS A 95 4.08 -17.46 6.32
C LYS A 95 4.66 -16.14 6.85
N ARG A 96 3.84 -15.18 7.25
CA ARG A 96 4.32 -13.97 7.94
C ARG A 96 4.84 -14.31 9.34
N PRO A 97 5.74 -13.49 9.92
CA PRO A 97 6.36 -13.79 11.20
C PRO A 97 5.37 -14.08 12.33
N LEU A 98 4.29 -13.32 12.41
CA LEU A 98 3.30 -13.43 13.48
C LEU A 98 2.35 -14.64 13.31
N PRO A 99 1.70 -14.87 12.14
CA PRO A 99 0.91 -16.07 11.89
C PRO A 99 1.70 -17.37 11.97
N ASP A 100 2.97 -17.34 11.54
CA ASP A 100 3.90 -18.50 11.51
C ASP A 100 4.54 -18.79 12.89
N GLY A 101 4.28 -17.95 13.90
CA GLY A 101 4.79 -18.12 15.26
C GLY A 101 6.27 -17.77 15.45
N ARG A 102 6.93 -17.20 14.44
CA ARG A 102 8.35 -16.75 14.51
C ARG A 102 8.53 -15.46 15.30
N MET A 103 7.45 -14.67 15.46
CA MET A 103 7.42 -13.45 16.25
C MET A 103 6.35 -13.59 17.32
N SER A 104 6.66 -13.24 18.55
CA SER A 104 5.67 -13.21 19.63
C SER A 104 4.73 -12.03 19.48
N LEU A 105 3.52 -12.15 20.05
CA LEU A 105 2.56 -11.05 20.06
C LEU A 105 3.10 -9.84 20.86
N THR A 106 3.83 -10.11 21.93
CA THR A 106 4.48 -9.08 22.75
C THR A 106 5.53 -8.30 21.95
N ASP A 107 6.41 -9.00 21.22
CA ASP A 107 7.40 -8.33 20.35
C ASP A 107 6.73 -7.50 19.27
N ALA A 108 5.66 -8.03 18.65
CA ALA A 108 4.90 -7.32 17.64
C ALA A 108 4.29 -6.01 18.18
N TYR A 109 3.70 -6.02 19.39
CA TYR A 109 3.21 -4.80 20.04
C TYR A 109 4.33 -3.83 20.37
N ILE A 110 5.43 -4.31 20.98
CA ILE A 110 6.58 -3.46 21.33
C ILE A 110 7.12 -2.75 20.10
N ILE A 111 7.37 -3.48 19.00
CA ILE A 111 7.87 -2.91 17.75
C ILE A 111 6.89 -1.89 17.18
N SER A 112 5.59 -2.22 17.11
CA SER A 112 4.58 -1.33 16.51
C SER A 112 4.40 -0.05 17.32
N ILE A 113 4.34 -0.14 18.65
CA ILE A 113 4.22 1.02 19.54
C ILE A 113 5.48 1.89 19.48
N THR A 114 6.67 1.28 19.58
CA THR A 114 7.94 2.01 19.50
C THR A 114 8.05 2.77 18.18
N PHE A 115 7.76 2.11 17.05
CA PHE A 115 7.81 2.75 15.74
C PHE A 115 6.76 3.86 15.60
N GLY A 116 5.55 3.65 16.11
CA GLY A 116 4.50 4.67 16.11
C GLY A 116 4.92 5.92 16.91
N VAL A 117 5.40 5.72 18.14
CA VAL A 117 5.85 6.82 19.01
C VAL A 117 7.04 7.56 18.43
N VAL A 118 8.08 6.83 17.98
CA VAL A 118 9.28 7.43 17.37
C VAL A 118 8.92 8.18 16.09
N GLY A 119 8.13 7.58 15.21
CA GLY A 119 7.72 8.22 13.96
C GLY A 119 6.92 9.50 14.19
N LEU A 120 5.92 9.46 15.08
CA LEU A 120 5.11 10.62 15.41
C LEU A 120 5.94 11.71 16.12
N ALA A 121 6.87 11.34 17.01
CA ALA A 121 7.78 12.28 17.65
C ALA A 121 8.67 12.99 16.65
N ILE A 122 9.22 12.26 15.66
CA ILE A 122 10.02 12.85 14.58
C ILE A 122 9.16 13.84 13.78
N LEU A 123 7.94 13.47 13.37
CA LEU A 123 7.05 14.36 12.63
C LEU A 123 6.72 15.63 13.44
N TYR A 124 6.51 15.51 14.75
CA TYR A 124 6.22 16.65 15.61
C TYR A 124 7.43 17.60 15.77
N ILE A 125 8.58 17.04 16.11
CA ILE A 125 9.77 17.83 16.48
C ILE A 125 10.37 18.56 15.26
N TRP A 126 10.41 17.91 14.11
CA TRP A 126 11.06 18.47 12.91
C TRP A 126 10.10 19.11 11.90
N LEU A 127 8.86 18.66 11.84
CA LEU A 127 7.89 19.09 10.82
C LEU A 127 6.64 19.78 11.42
N GLY A 128 6.54 19.79 12.75
CA GLY A 128 5.51 20.53 13.46
C GLY A 128 4.18 19.79 13.65
N LEU A 129 3.25 20.47 14.31
CA LEU A 129 1.99 19.91 14.76
C LEU A 129 1.10 19.38 13.63
N ALA A 130 1.05 20.07 12.49
CA ALA A 130 0.23 19.67 11.35
C ALA A 130 0.66 18.28 10.81
N CYS A 131 1.96 18.07 10.60
CA CYS A 131 2.50 16.78 10.15
C CYS A 131 2.30 15.67 11.18
N PHE A 132 2.44 15.98 12.47
CA PHE A 132 2.10 15.05 13.56
C PHE A 132 0.64 14.61 13.50
N LEU A 133 -0.30 15.56 13.39
CA LEU A 133 -1.73 15.26 13.34
C LEU A 133 -2.12 14.45 12.10
N LEU A 134 -1.54 14.75 10.94
CA LEU A 134 -1.72 13.96 9.72
C LEU A 134 -1.19 12.53 9.89
N GLY A 135 0.01 12.36 10.45
CA GLY A 135 0.58 11.05 10.73
C GLY A 135 -0.23 10.24 11.74
N LEU A 136 -0.68 10.89 12.82
CA LEU A 136 -1.54 10.28 13.84
C LEU A 136 -2.89 9.86 13.24
N PHE A 137 -3.51 10.72 12.43
CA PHE A 137 -4.76 10.39 11.74
C PHE A 137 -4.58 9.20 10.81
N ALA A 138 -3.50 9.16 10.03
CA ALA A 138 -3.22 8.03 9.13
C ALA A 138 -3.05 6.73 9.92
N LEU A 139 -2.23 6.73 10.98
CA LEU A 139 -2.00 5.56 11.84
C LEU A 139 -3.30 5.07 12.48
N ALA A 140 -4.05 5.97 13.11
CA ALA A 140 -5.25 5.62 13.86
C ALA A 140 -6.38 5.13 12.92
N SER A 141 -6.66 5.86 11.84
CA SER A 141 -7.73 5.50 10.90
C SER A 141 -7.43 4.20 10.14
N TYR A 142 -6.17 3.98 9.74
CA TYR A 142 -5.75 2.72 9.13
C TYR A 142 -5.89 1.53 10.09
N THR A 143 -5.44 1.70 11.32
CA THR A 143 -5.42 0.63 12.33
C THR A 143 -6.81 0.32 12.86
N PHE A 144 -7.53 1.33 13.34
CA PHE A 144 -8.75 1.11 14.14
C PHE A 144 -10.03 1.19 13.31
N ILE A 145 -10.01 1.79 12.11
CA ILE A 145 -11.20 1.92 11.27
C ILE A 145 -11.10 1.03 10.04
N TYR A 146 -10.09 1.25 9.18
CA TYR A 146 -9.97 0.51 7.94
C TYR A 146 -9.75 -0.99 8.15
N THR A 147 -8.78 -1.37 9.01
CA THR A 147 -8.40 -2.79 9.20
C THR A 147 -9.60 -3.65 9.63
N PRO A 148 -10.41 -3.27 10.64
CA PRO A 148 -11.59 -4.07 11.01
C PRO A 148 -12.72 -4.05 9.98
N LEU A 149 -12.82 -2.99 9.15
CA LEU A 149 -13.88 -2.86 8.15
C LEU A 149 -13.74 -3.84 6.98
N LYS A 150 -12.53 -4.33 6.68
CA LYS A 150 -12.27 -5.23 5.55
C LYS A 150 -13.14 -6.50 5.53
N GLN A 151 -13.51 -7.00 6.70
CA GLN A 151 -14.40 -8.15 6.82
C GLN A 151 -15.88 -7.79 6.73
N LYS A 152 -16.22 -6.54 7.08
CA LYS A 152 -17.62 -6.14 7.26
C LYS A 152 -18.27 -5.65 5.97
N THR A 153 -17.52 -4.88 5.16
CA THR A 153 -18.11 -4.18 4.03
C THR A 153 -17.11 -3.89 2.92
N THR A 154 -17.60 -3.88 1.67
CA THR A 154 -16.82 -3.42 0.50
C THR A 154 -16.46 -1.93 0.59
N PHE A 155 -17.19 -1.15 1.39
CA PHE A 155 -16.90 0.27 1.66
C PHE A 155 -15.57 0.49 2.40
N ALA A 156 -14.97 -0.58 2.92
CA ALA A 156 -13.65 -0.53 3.56
C ALA A 156 -12.59 0.12 2.66
N VAL A 157 -12.60 -0.12 1.35
CA VAL A 157 -11.64 0.49 0.41
C VAL A 157 -11.80 2.00 0.37
N PHE A 158 -13.04 2.53 0.38
CA PHE A 158 -13.29 3.96 0.46
C PHE A 158 -12.74 4.57 1.75
N VAL A 159 -13.01 3.95 2.89
CA VAL A 159 -12.49 4.39 4.19
C VAL A 159 -10.97 4.32 4.23
N GLY A 160 -10.38 3.26 3.68
CA GLY A 160 -8.92 3.09 3.59
C GLY A 160 -8.23 4.08 2.66
N ALA A 161 -8.97 4.68 1.73
CA ALA A 161 -8.43 5.70 0.83
C ALA A 161 -8.05 7.00 1.56
N PHE A 162 -8.69 7.33 2.70
CA PHE A 162 -8.32 8.50 3.51
C PHE A 162 -6.91 8.37 4.09
N PRO A 163 -6.59 7.38 4.95
CA PRO A 163 -5.23 7.24 5.45
C PRO A 163 -4.20 7.01 4.36
N GLY A 164 -4.57 6.34 3.27
CA GLY A 164 -3.68 6.10 2.15
C GLY A 164 -3.39 7.33 1.30
N ALA A 165 -4.20 8.41 1.35
CA ALA A 165 -3.96 9.67 0.68
C ALA A 165 -3.24 10.71 1.57
N ILE A 166 -3.01 10.41 2.84
CA ILE A 166 -2.28 11.29 3.75
C ILE A 166 -0.81 11.45 3.39
N PRO A 167 -0.04 10.43 2.95
CA PRO A 167 1.39 10.58 2.68
C PRO A 167 1.74 11.73 1.72
N PRO A 168 1.15 11.87 0.51
CA PRO A 168 1.42 13.01 -0.35
C PRO A 168 0.99 14.35 0.27
N LEU A 169 -0.15 14.41 0.94
CA LEU A 169 -0.60 15.59 1.68
C LEU A 169 0.41 15.98 2.76
N LEU A 170 0.85 15.03 3.57
CA LEU A 170 1.84 15.25 4.62
C LEU A 170 3.17 15.73 4.03
N GLY A 171 3.60 15.16 2.90
CA GLY A 171 4.80 15.60 2.19
C GLY A 171 4.71 17.06 1.76
N TYR A 172 3.61 17.46 1.13
CA TYR A 172 3.38 18.83 0.70
C TYR A 172 3.31 19.80 1.90
N VAL A 173 2.53 19.46 2.93
CA VAL A 173 2.41 20.28 4.16
C VAL A 173 3.73 20.39 4.90
N ALA A 174 4.56 19.34 4.88
CA ALA A 174 5.91 19.39 5.49
C ALA A 174 6.85 20.39 4.78
N ALA A 175 6.65 20.62 3.48
CA ALA A 175 7.43 21.59 2.71
C ALA A 175 6.92 23.03 2.88
N THR A 176 5.60 23.22 2.86
CA THR A 176 4.97 24.54 2.75
C THR A 176 4.38 25.05 4.06
N GLY A 177 4.08 24.18 5.01
CA GLY A 177 3.32 24.50 6.22
C GLY A 177 1.84 24.81 5.98
N SER A 178 1.30 24.67 4.75
CA SER A 178 -0.03 25.14 4.37
C SER A 178 -0.95 24.02 3.85
N PHE A 179 -2.27 24.24 3.99
CA PHE A 179 -3.34 23.41 3.45
C PHE A 179 -4.06 24.15 2.31
N ASP A 180 -3.29 24.59 1.32
CA ASP A 180 -3.80 25.28 0.15
C ASP A 180 -4.39 24.32 -0.91
N ILE A 181 -4.75 24.86 -2.08
CA ILE A 181 -5.33 24.08 -3.17
C ILE A 181 -4.41 22.97 -3.66
N ALA A 182 -3.07 23.21 -3.69
CA ALA A 182 -2.12 22.23 -4.14
C ALA A 182 -2.02 21.03 -3.17
N ALA A 183 -2.10 21.29 -1.86
CA ALA A 183 -2.19 20.25 -0.84
C ALA A 183 -3.38 19.32 -1.07
N TRP A 184 -4.56 19.90 -1.37
CA TRP A 184 -5.76 19.11 -1.62
C TRP A 184 -5.76 18.41 -2.98
N LEU A 185 -5.07 18.96 -3.97
CA LEU A 185 -4.91 18.30 -5.27
C LEU A 185 -4.01 17.07 -5.18
N VAL A 186 -2.87 17.13 -4.50
CA VAL A 186 -2.03 15.93 -4.31
C VAL A 186 -2.74 14.86 -3.49
N PHE A 187 -3.53 15.26 -2.47
CA PHE A 187 -4.40 14.35 -1.75
C PHE A 187 -5.46 13.72 -2.67
N GLY A 188 -6.18 14.53 -3.46
CA GLY A 188 -7.26 14.08 -4.33
C GLY A 188 -6.79 13.12 -5.44
N ILE A 189 -5.64 13.39 -6.05
CA ILE A 189 -5.02 12.50 -7.05
C ILE A 189 -4.72 11.14 -6.42
N GLN A 190 -4.07 11.13 -5.25
CA GLN A 190 -3.77 9.89 -4.52
C GLN A 190 -5.05 9.17 -4.09
N PHE A 191 -6.04 9.91 -3.58
CA PHE A 191 -7.32 9.38 -3.11
C PHE A 191 -8.07 8.64 -4.22
N LEU A 192 -8.20 9.26 -5.40
CA LEU A 192 -8.88 8.64 -6.53
C LEU A 192 -8.07 7.46 -7.12
N TRP A 193 -6.74 7.59 -7.19
CA TRP A 193 -5.89 6.54 -7.71
C TRP A 193 -5.99 5.24 -6.91
N GLN A 194 -6.22 5.31 -5.61
CA GLN A 194 -6.26 4.13 -4.76
C GLN A 194 -7.38 3.16 -5.12
N PHE A 195 -8.51 3.63 -5.65
CA PHE A 195 -9.64 2.76 -6.00
C PHE A 195 -9.27 1.75 -7.08
N PRO A 196 -8.87 2.15 -8.30
CA PRO A 196 -8.48 1.19 -9.32
C PRO A 196 -7.26 0.36 -8.89
N HIS A 197 -6.33 0.93 -8.11
CA HIS A 197 -5.17 0.24 -7.57
C HIS A 197 -5.56 -0.90 -6.61
N PHE A 198 -6.29 -0.61 -5.55
CA PHE A 198 -6.69 -1.60 -4.56
C PHE A 198 -7.64 -2.64 -5.14
N TRP A 199 -8.56 -2.24 -6.00
CA TRP A 199 -9.48 -3.19 -6.63
C TRP A 199 -8.78 -4.11 -7.64
N ALA A 200 -7.76 -3.63 -8.35
CA ALA A 200 -6.92 -4.49 -9.20
C ALA A 200 -6.16 -5.54 -8.36
N ILE A 201 -5.58 -5.14 -7.22
CA ILE A 201 -4.97 -6.05 -6.25
C ILE A 201 -6.02 -7.03 -5.70
N ALA A 202 -7.19 -6.54 -5.29
CA ALA A 202 -8.27 -7.35 -4.76
C ALA A 202 -8.77 -8.36 -5.79
N TRP A 203 -8.85 -7.97 -7.07
CA TRP A 203 -9.20 -8.89 -8.16
C TRP A 203 -8.21 -10.04 -8.27
N VAL A 204 -6.90 -9.75 -8.25
CA VAL A 204 -5.84 -10.77 -8.34
C VAL A 204 -5.85 -11.69 -7.12
N LEU A 205 -6.14 -11.16 -5.93
CA LEU A 205 -6.07 -11.87 -4.65
C LEU A 205 -7.43 -12.35 -4.10
N ASP A 206 -8.51 -12.27 -4.88
CA ASP A 206 -9.87 -12.51 -4.44
C ASP A 206 -10.07 -13.90 -3.78
N ASP A 207 -9.46 -14.95 -4.36
CA ASP A 207 -9.55 -16.30 -3.83
C ASP A 207 -8.90 -16.42 -2.43
N ASP A 208 -7.82 -15.70 -2.20
CA ASP A 208 -7.17 -15.65 -0.88
C ASP A 208 -7.97 -14.80 0.12
N TYR A 209 -8.49 -13.66 -0.34
CA TYR A 209 -9.32 -12.78 0.49
C TYR A 209 -10.63 -13.45 0.94
N LYS A 210 -11.25 -14.24 0.07
CA LYS A 210 -12.44 -15.02 0.42
C LYS A 210 -12.20 -16.00 1.56
N LYS A 211 -11.02 -16.62 1.66
CA LYS A 211 -10.66 -17.51 2.77
C LYS A 211 -10.68 -16.81 4.13
N ALA A 212 -10.30 -15.54 4.16
CA ALA A 212 -10.32 -14.71 5.37
C ALA A 212 -11.63 -13.92 5.55
N GLY A 213 -12.61 -14.08 4.67
CA GLY A 213 -13.90 -13.37 4.71
C GLY A 213 -13.79 -11.89 4.35
N PHE A 214 -12.69 -11.44 3.69
CA PHE A 214 -12.52 -10.06 3.26
C PHE A 214 -13.39 -9.72 2.04
N LYS A 215 -14.01 -8.53 2.08
CA LYS A 215 -14.87 -7.99 1.04
C LYS A 215 -14.17 -6.78 0.40
N MET A 216 -13.23 -7.04 -0.50
CA MET A 216 -12.35 -6.00 -1.03
C MET A 216 -12.71 -5.51 -2.44
N LEU A 217 -13.51 -6.25 -3.20
CA LEU A 217 -14.04 -5.82 -4.50
C LEU A 217 -15.33 -5.00 -4.31
N PRO A 218 -15.61 -4.05 -5.23
CA PRO A 218 -16.74 -3.13 -5.06
C PRO A 218 -18.10 -3.84 -5.21
N SER A 219 -18.20 -4.88 -6.03
CA SER A 219 -19.40 -5.72 -6.12
C SER A 219 -19.41 -6.81 -5.05
N LYS A 220 -20.61 -7.16 -4.57
CA LYS A 220 -20.81 -8.28 -3.65
C LYS A 220 -20.49 -9.63 -4.28
N GLU A 221 -20.59 -9.74 -5.59
CA GLU A 221 -20.33 -10.96 -6.37
C GLU A 221 -18.82 -11.19 -6.62
N GLY A 222 -17.99 -10.16 -6.36
CA GLY A 222 -16.54 -10.25 -6.48
C GLY A 222 -16.02 -9.90 -7.88
N ARG A 223 -15.38 -10.87 -8.57
CA ARG A 223 -14.83 -10.73 -9.94
C ARG A 223 -15.93 -10.74 -10.99
N ASP A 224 -16.64 -9.65 -11.16
CA ASP A 224 -17.75 -9.52 -12.09
C ASP A 224 -17.63 -8.28 -12.97
N LYS A 225 -18.55 -8.15 -13.93
CA LYS A 225 -18.64 -7.03 -14.85
C LYS A 225 -18.87 -5.70 -14.12
N ASN A 226 -19.61 -5.74 -13.00
CA ASN A 226 -19.90 -4.57 -12.17
C ASN A 226 -18.63 -4.04 -11.48
N SER A 227 -17.83 -4.93 -10.89
CA SER A 227 -16.54 -4.57 -10.32
C SER A 227 -15.60 -3.98 -11.38
N ALA A 228 -15.52 -4.63 -12.56
CA ALA A 228 -14.69 -4.14 -13.66
C ALA A 228 -15.16 -2.77 -14.17
N PHE A 229 -16.48 -2.53 -14.24
CA PHE A 229 -17.05 -1.24 -14.62
C PHE A 229 -16.68 -0.15 -13.62
N GLN A 230 -16.83 -0.39 -12.33
CA GLN A 230 -16.45 0.59 -11.29
C GLN A 230 -14.96 0.89 -11.34
N ILE A 231 -14.09 -0.13 -11.49
CA ILE A 231 -12.66 0.06 -11.68
C ILE A 231 -12.38 0.98 -12.88
N MET A 232 -13.06 0.74 -13.99
CA MET A 232 -12.92 1.54 -15.21
C MET A 232 -13.34 3.01 -14.97
N VAL A 233 -14.50 3.25 -14.36
CA VAL A 233 -15.00 4.62 -14.08
C VAL A 233 -14.00 5.40 -13.20
N TYR A 234 -13.52 4.79 -12.11
CA TYR A 234 -12.53 5.43 -11.24
C TYR A 234 -11.17 5.64 -11.92
N THR A 235 -10.79 4.77 -12.85
CA THR A 235 -9.56 4.97 -13.64
C THR A 235 -9.72 6.18 -14.58
N PHE A 236 -10.87 6.30 -15.25
CA PHE A 236 -11.16 7.46 -16.11
C PHE A 236 -11.24 8.78 -15.33
N SER A 237 -11.71 8.76 -14.08
CA SER A 237 -11.78 9.98 -13.25
C SER A 237 -10.40 10.56 -12.89
N LEU A 238 -9.32 9.78 -13.07
CA LEU A 238 -7.95 10.27 -12.90
C LEU A 238 -7.53 11.26 -13.99
N ILE A 239 -8.10 11.20 -15.19
CA ILE A 239 -7.73 12.10 -16.29
C ILE A 239 -8.10 13.56 -15.94
N PRO A 240 -9.35 13.89 -15.57
CA PRO A 240 -9.69 15.27 -15.25
C PRO A 240 -8.98 15.81 -14.00
N ILE A 241 -8.72 14.99 -12.98
CA ILE A 241 -8.08 15.49 -11.76
C ILE A 241 -6.60 15.87 -11.99
N VAL A 242 -5.87 15.15 -12.86
CA VAL A 242 -4.47 15.49 -13.17
C VAL A 242 -4.32 16.70 -14.09
N LEU A 243 -5.41 17.28 -14.61
CA LEU A 243 -5.41 18.55 -15.32
C LEU A 243 -5.46 19.75 -14.37
N LEU A 244 -6.01 19.56 -13.16
CA LEU A 244 -6.22 20.66 -12.22
C LEU A 244 -4.92 21.35 -11.77
N PRO A 245 -3.78 20.70 -11.57
CA PRO A 245 -2.53 21.37 -11.27
C PRO A 245 -2.15 22.44 -12.31
N TYR A 246 -2.35 22.16 -13.60
CA TYR A 246 -2.15 23.14 -14.67
C TYR A 246 -3.17 24.28 -14.62
N TYR A 247 -4.44 23.95 -14.43
CA TYR A 247 -5.51 24.95 -14.35
C TYR A 247 -5.29 25.95 -13.21
N PHE A 248 -4.73 25.48 -12.07
CA PHE A 248 -4.38 26.33 -10.93
C PHE A 248 -2.95 26.91 -11.00
N HIS A 249 -2.29 26.85 -12.15
CA HIS A 249 -0.93 27.40 -12.37
C HIS A 249 0.12 26.84 -11.41
N LEU A 250 -0.02 25.59 -11.01
CA LEU A 250 0.95 24.88 -10.14
C LEU A 250 2.00 24.12 -10.95
N THR A 251 1.64 23.75 -12.19
CA THR A 251 2.52 22.99 -13.09
C THR A 251 2.38 23.50 -14.52
N GLY A 252 3.42 23.27 -15.34
CA GLY A 252 3.43 23.61 -16.76
C GLY A 252 2.63 22.63 -17.64
N ILE A 253 2.68 22.89 -18.95
CA ILE A 253 1.97 22.08 -19.97
C ILE A 253 2.61 20.70 -20.15
N THR A 254 3.93 20.56 -19.90
CA THR A 254 4.67 19.33 -20.13
C THR A 254 4.17 18.20 -19.23
N SER A 255 4.07 18.45 -17.92
CA SER A 255 3.53 17.49 -16.96
C SER A 255 2.07 17.17 -17.28
N THR A 256 1.30 18.14 -17.71
CA THR A 256 -0.10 17.94 -18.10
C THR A 256 -0.23 16.94 -19.26
N ILE A 257 0.56 17.12 -20.33
CA ILE A 257 0.55 16.20 -21.48
C ILE A 257 1.00 14.80 -21.04
N LEU A 258 2.08 14.70 -20.26
CA LEU A 258 2.57 13.41 -19.75
C LEU A 258 1.52 12.71 -18.89
N ASN A 259 0.86 13.43 -17.98
CA ASN A 259 -0.15 12.88 -17.09
C ASN A 259 -1.41 12.43 -17.82
N ILE A 260 -1.80 13.13 -18.90
CA ILE A 260 -2.88 12.67 -19.80
C ILE A 260 -2.46 11.36 -20.48
N ILE A 261 -1.24 11.27 -21.02
CA ILE A 261 -0.75 10.05 -21.68
C ILE A 261 -0.76 8.88 -20.67
N PHE A 262 -0.23 9.07 -19.46
CA PHE A 262 -0.26 8.06 -18.40
C PHE A 262 -1.69 7.66 -18.04
N GLY A 263 -2.61 8.63 -17.94
CA GLY A 263 -4.03 8.40 -17.68
C GLY A 263 -4.71 7.59 -18.78
N ILE A 264 -4.44 7.88 -20.05
CA ILE A 264 -4.97 7.12 -21.21
C ILE A 264 -4.44 5.68 -21.21
N LEU A 265 -3.14 5.49 -20.99
CA LEU A 265 -2.53 4.15 -20.92
C LEU A 265 -3.11 3.32 -19.77
N PHE A 266 -3.30 3.93 -18.62
CA PHE A 266 -3.91 3.27 -17.47
C PHE A 266 -5.39 2.97 -17.69
N SER A 267 -6.13 3.90 -18.30
CA SER A 267 -7.53 3.70 -18.69
C SER A 267 -7.71 2.59 -19.72
N TYR A 268 -6.81 2.48 -20.70
CA TYR A 268 -6.81 1.38 -21.65
C TYR A 268 -6.73 0.01 -20.95
N GLN A 269 -5.89 -0.12 -19.92
CA GLN A 269 -5.78 -1.36 -19.14
C GLN A 269 -7.08 -1.69 -18.41
N SER A 270 -7.78 -0.67 -17.86
CA SER A 270 -9.07 -0.86 -17.19
C SER A 270 -10.19 -1.26 -18.15
N VAL A 271 -10.20 -0.71 -19.38
CA VAL A 271 -11.12 -1.12 -20.45
C VAL A 271 -10.89 -2.59 -20.82
N LYS A 272 -9.64 -3.04 -20.92
CA LYS A 272 -9.33 -4.46 -21.18
C LYS A 272 -9.86 -5.36 -20.07
N LEU A 273 -9.69 -4.97 -18.80
CA LEU A 273 -10.27 -5.71 -17.67
C LEU A 273 -11.81 -5.74 -17.77
N TYR A 274 -12.45 -4.64 -18.14
CA TYR A 274 -13.90 -4.60 -18.32
C TYR A 274 -14.37 -5.51 -19.46
N GLN A 275 -13.61 -5.63 -20.55
CA GLN A 275 -13.95 -6.46 -21.69
C GLN A 275 -13.90 -7.96 -21.37
N ASP A 276 -12.83 -8.43 -20.74
CA ASP A 276 -12.53 -9.85 -20.60
C ASP A 276 -12.67 -10.42 -19.16
N CYS A 277 -12.75 -9.57 -18.16
CA CYS A 277 -12.80 -9.94 -16.72
C CYS A 277 -11.69 -10.92 -16.32
N SER A 278 -10.55 -10.90 -17.00
CA SER A 278 -9.49 -11.89 -16.84
C SER A 278 -8.49 -11.54 -15.74
N LEU A 279 -7.89 -12.56 -15.12
CA LEU A 279 -6.78 -12.38 -14.18
C LEU A 279 -5.55 -11.73 -14.84
N LYS A 280 -5.35 -11.95 -16.15
CA LYS A 280 -4.24 -11.35 -16.90
C LYS A 280 -4.43 -9.84 -17.00
N SER A 281 -5.61 -9.39 -17.41
CA SER A 281 -5.93 -7.96 -17.50
C SER A 281 -5.89 -7.27 -16.13
N ALA A 282 -6.38 -7.93 -15.07
CA ALA A 282 -6.28 -7.43 -13.70
C ALA A 282 -4.82 -7.28 -13.23
N LYS A 283 -3.94 -8.25 -13.54
CA LYS A 283 -2.50 -8.15 -13.24
C LYS A 283 -1.84 -6.99 -14.00
N ASN A 284 -2.15 -6.81 -15.27
CA ASN A 284 -1.62 -5.70 -16.06
C ASN A 284 -2.06 -4.36 -15.46
N LEU A 285 -3.32 -4.21 -15.12
CA LEU A 285 -3.85 -3.01 -14.45
C LEU A 285 -3.18 -2.77 -13.09
N MET A 286 -2.97 -3.82 -12.30
CA MET A 286 -2.28 -3.75 -11.01
C MET A 286 -0.84 -3.23 -11.18
N PHE A 287 -0.07 -3.78 -12.12
CA PHE A 287 1.30 -3.30 -12.37
C PHE A 287 1.32 -1.91 -12.99
N GLY A 288 0.39 -1.59 -13.87
CA GLY A 288 0.20 -0.24 -14.40
C GLY A 288 -0.06 0.78 -13.31
N SER A 289 -0.87 0.43 -12.31
CA SER A 289 -1.16 1.30 -11.17
C SER A 289 0.07 1.59 -10.31
N PHE A 290 1.00 0.63 -10.14
CA PHE A 290 2.25 0.85 -9.40
C PHE A 290 3.17 1.87 -10.09
N ALA A 291 3.17 1.90 -11.42
CA ALA A 291 3.96 2.86 -12.18
C ALA A 291 3.27 4.23 -12.30
N TYR A 292 1.94 4.25 -12.45
CA TYR A 292 1.16 5.45 -12.75
C TYR A 292 1.40 6.57 -11.74
N LEU A 293 1.18 6.30 -10.45
CA LEU A 293 1.23 7.34 -9.43
C LEU A 293 2.61 7.98 -9.27
N PRO A 294 3.72 7.23 -9.13
CA PRO A 294 5.05 7.84 -9.04
C PRO A 294 5.41 8.65 -10.29
N LEU A 295 4.99 8.21 -11.48
CA LEU A 295 5.23 8.93 -12.73
C LEU A 295 4.47 10.26 -12.77
N VAL A 296 3.19 10.27 -12.36
CA VAL A 296 2.38 11.49 -12.24
C VAL A 296 3.01 12.47 -11.27
N GLN A 297 3.37 12.01 -10.07
CA GLN A 297 3.97 12.88 -9.04
C GLN A 297 5.35 13.41 -9.46
N LEU A 298 6.15 12.58 -10.13
CA LEU A 298 7.45 12.99 -10.66
C LEU A 298 7.30 14.03 -11.78
N ALA A 299 6.36 13.81 -12.70
CA ALA A 299 6.08 14.77 -13.77
C ALA A 299 5.63 16.13 -13.20
N MET A 300 4.77 16.13 -12.18
CA MET A 300 4.35 17.36 -11.50
C MET A 300 5.53 18.08 -10.84
N TYR A 301 6.42 17.34 -10.17
CA TYR A 301 7.61 17.92 -9.56
C TYR A 301 8.57 18.53 -10.57
N LEU A 302 8.82 17.83 -11.68
CA LEU A 302 9.78 18.28 -12.71
C LEU A 302 9.30 19.49 -13.53
N ASP A 303 8.00 19.74 -13.56
CA ASP A 303 7.37 20.81 -14.35
C ASP A 303 6.59 21.80 -13.45
N LYS A 304 6.95 21.88 -12.15
CA LYS A 304 6.33 22.85 -11.22
C LYS A 304 6.70 24.29 -11.59
N ILE A 305 5.78 25.22 -11.35
CA ILE A 305 5.95 26.65 -11.62
C ILE A 305 6.22 27.39 -10.31
#